data_7a7b134bc56615d90915c4e1d3d235a3
#
_entry.id   7a7b134bc56615d90915c4e1d3d235a3
#
_cell.length_a   1.000
_cell.length_b   1.000
_cell.length_c   1.000
_cell.angle_alpha   90.00
_cell.angle_beta   90.00
_cell.angle_gamma   90.00
#
_symmetry.space_group_name_H-M   'P 1'
#
loop_
_entity.id
_entity.type
_entity.pdbx_description
1 polymer ?
#
loop_
_entity_poly.entity_id
_entity_poly.type
_entity_poly.pdbx_seq_one_letter_code
_entity_poly.pdbx_strand_id
1 'polypeptide(L)'
;MLNIKIPKRKYNKALYANLEARADGAPIPIPIGDIYGAIPTCINTVDQIYKLGDIPIHSIDEIRSGDEGEVLDPAEDYETNLPNAQFTLKSTPMLAALTSYWLVIEVDYAASADAHIHFITLDNPYDDGKAYVINNAGTWEDEPDYDFWFKIKGRYALDGPEINIVKNDGPTYNRFGIRDTALPCAHYRLAQSFKTGANAVYATRIELKYDHLGTGWPGGKIRVGILSTPGPPYGGAEVPIGSKTEWLMINTQQSSFVESLAFPLVDESIKLSCDIEGAEKAGVTIKDGAGMVEYLVTEQAGKSLSILDAVELANFKAKRTQEIAKNIDCDDTTIGDIIEKLESSLLFKFIRQHDGTYATVVYEAGEPANTPHLKDAHFKTFSMTRRFSDMKAIVQVKYDEDAEDNKFKVAEASSNVAKFVYGIEDTLDVETYLKSAGDAAMLAADYLAMYETPPLEITFEVQGYGLDLVPGRDKVKITRSRAAYAGGALDAVLFRVMKITKKPDTARTEIVAVLDTQTY
;
A
#
# COMPACT_ATOMS: atom_id res chain seq x y z
N MET A 1 12.46 -11.90 -9.83
CA MET A 1 11.57 -11.07 -8.99
C MET A 1 12.24 -9.76 -8.59
N LEU A 2 13.40 -9.76 -7.97
CA LEU A 2 14.04 -8.56 -7.42
C LEU A 2 14.35 -7.45 -8.46
N ASN A 3 14.53 -7.80 -9.72
CA ASN A 3 14.80 -6.83 -10.81
C ASN A 3 13.54 -6.22 -11.45
N ILE A 4 12.37 -6.40 -10.84
CA ILE A 4 11.15 -5.76 -11.32
C ILE A 4 11.15 -4.30 -10.88
N LYS A 5 11.01 -3.39 -11.83
CA LYS A 5 10.90 -1.94 -11.56
C LYS A 5 9.53 -1.59 -11.03
N ILE A 6 9.49 -0.69 -10.06
CA ILE A 6 8.29 -0.06 -9.48
C ILE A 6 8.58 1.44 -9.26
N PRO A 7 7.56 2.30 -9.35
CA PRO A 7 6.19 2.03 -9.80
C PRO A 7 6.13 1.65 -11.28
N LYS A 8 5.15 0.80 -11.62
CA LYS A 8 4.98 0.31 -13.00
C LYS A 8 4.15 1.25 -13.88
N ARG A 9 3.30 2.05 -13.28
CA ARG A 9 2.40 2.96 -13.98
C ARG A 9 2.96 4.37 -13.99
N LYS A 10 2.65 5.07 -15.09
CA LYS A 10 3.02 6.46 -15.28
C LYS A 10 1.78 7.28 -15.60
N TYR A 11 1.78 8.52 -15.16
CA TYR A 11 0.80 9.49 -15.60
C TYR A 11 0.95 9.69 -17.10
N ASN A 12 -0.15 9.80 -17.82
CA ASN A 12 -0.14 10.16 -19.23
C ASN A 12 -1.47 10.78 -19.66
N LYS A 13 -1.42 11.62 -20.70
CA LYS A 13 -2.59 12.33 -21.24
C LYS A 13 -3.64 11.42 -21.88
N ALA A 14 -3.30 10.18 -22.22
CA ALA A 14 -4.29 9.22 -22.73
C ALA A 14 -5.21 8.70 -21.62
N LEU A 15 -4.69 8.62 -20.37
CA LEU A 15 -5.48 8.28 -19.20
C LEU A 15 -6.17 9.51 -18.58
N TYR A 16 -5.49 10.66 -18.58
CA TYR A 16 -5.94 11.88 -17.93
C TYR A 16 -5.84 13.04 -18.95
N ALA A 17 -6.94 13.36 -19.62
CA ALA A 17 -6.97 14.32 -20.72
C ALA A 17 -6.48 15.73 -20.34
N ASN A 18 -6.76 16.15 -19.09
CA ASN A 18 -6.40 17.45 -18.54
C ASN A 18 -5.23 17.35 -17.53
N LEU A 19 -4.38 16.35 -17.69
CA LEU A 19 -3.21 16.17 -16.84
C LEU A 19 -2.30 17.38 -16.87
N GLU A 20 -1.80 17.81 -15.72
CA GLU A 20 -0.79 18.86 -15.64
C GLU A 20 0.46 18.51 -16.45
N ALA A 21 1.05 19.51 -17.11
CA ALA A 21 2.10 19.27 -18.10
C ALA A 21 3.36 18.63 -17.51
N ARG A 22 3.70 18.95 -16.24
CA ARG A 22 4.88 18.40 -15.54
C ARG A 22 4.72 16.94 -15.15
N ALA A 23 3.50 16.44 -15.04
CA ALA A 23 3.23 15.06 -14.64
C ALA A 23 3.24 14.07 -15.81
N ASP A 24 3.18 14.53 -17.05
CA ASP A 24 3.15 13.64 -18.22
C ASP A 24 4.43 12.80 -18.33
N GLY A 25 4.29 11.48 -18.19
CA GLY A 25 5.42 10.53 -18.17
C GLY A 25 6.03 10.30 -16.79
N ALA A 26 5.62 11.04 -15.75
CA ALA A 26 6.08 10.82 -14.39
C ALA A 26 5.50 9.51 -13.80
N PRO A 27 6.23 8.81 -12.90
CA PRO A 27 5.71 7.64 -12.23
C PRO A 27 4.55 8.03 -11.30
N ILE A 28 3.55 7.13 -11.20
CA ILE A 28 2.49 7.29 -10.21
C ILE A 28 3.01 6.68 -8.90
N PRO A 29 3.09 7.44 -7.80
CA PRO A 29 3.66 6.96 -6.56
C PRO A 29 2.84 5.84 -5.91
N ILE A 30 3.50 5.04 -5.07
CA ILE A 30 2.87 3.99 -4.27
C ILE A 30 3.18 4.30 -2.80
N PRO A 31 2.25 4.93 -2.07
CA PRO A 31 2.43 5.23 -0.66
C PRO A 31 2.21 3.98 0.20
N ILE A 32 3.11 3.68 1.12
CA ILE A 32 3.02 2.58 2.09
C ILE A 32 3.31 3.12 3.49
N GLY A 33 2.43 2.82 4.45
CA GLY A 33 2.51 3.32 5.82
C GLY A 33 2.04 4.77 5.97
N ASP A 34 2.39 5.41 7.07
CA ASP A 34 2.03 6.80 7.38
C ASP A 34 3.03 7.75 6.73
N ILE A 35 2.62 8.38 5.65
CA ILE A 35 3.45 9.31 4.87
C ILE A 35 3.16 10.73 5.31
N TYR A 36 4.21 11.46 5.67
CA TYR A 36 4.17 12.90 5.92
C TYR A 36 4.59 13.66 4.65
N GLY A 37 3.84 14.70 4.29
CA GLY A 37 4.17 15.60 3.19
C GLY A 37 4.06 14.98 1.79
N ALA A 38 3.19 13.99 1.55
CA ALA A 38 2.96 13.45 0.22
C ALA A 38 2.44 14.53 -0.74
N ILE A 39 3.08 14.67 -1.90
CA ILE A 39 2.71 15.67 -2.90
C ILE A 39 1.67 15.07 -3.86
N PRO A 40 0.42 15.58 -3.89
CA PRO A 40 -0.58 15.13 -4.83
C PRO A 40 -0.29 15.64 -6.24
N THR A 41 -0.59 14.82 -7.24
CA THR A 41 -0.45 15.17 -8.65
C THR A 41 -1.80 15.58 -9.23
N CYS A 42 -1.88 16.76 -9.85
CA CYS A 42 -3.08 17.22 -10.54
C CYS A 42 -3.32 16.41 -11.81
N ILE A 43 -4.36 15.58 -11.79
CA ILE A 43 -4.76 14.73 -12.93
C ILE A 43 -5.84 15.38 -13.80
N ASN A 44 -6.45 16.44 -13.33
CA ASN A 44 -7.41 17.23 -14.08
C ASN A 44 -7.32 18.72 -13.67
N THR A 45 -6.64 19.52 -14.48
CA THR A 45 -6.43 20.96 -14.23
C THR A 45 -7.69 21.80 -14.42
N VAL A 46 -8.72 21.28 -15.08
CA VAL A 46 -10.00 21.99 -15.28
C VAL A 46 -10.89 21.85 -14.03
N ASP A 47 -10.97 20.63 -13.50
CA ASP A 47 -11.82 20.32 -12.35
C ASP A 47 -11.00 20.27 -11.04
N GLN A 48 -9.72 20.63 -11.07
CA GLN A 48 -8.79 20.63 -9.93
C GLN A 48 -8.79 19.30 -9.15
N ILE A 49 -8.68 18.19 -9.87
CA ILE A 49 -8.67 16.84 -9.29
C ILE A 49 -7.22 16.36 -9.14
N TYR A 50 -6.89 15.93 -7.95
CA TYR A 50 -5.55 15.48 -7.58
C TYR A 50 -5.53 14.00 -7.20
N LYS A 51 -4.42 13.33 -7.46
CA LYS A 51 -4.19 11.93 -7.13
C LYS A 51 -2.91 11.77 -6.30
N LEU A 52 -2.97 10.98 -5.23
CA LEU A 52 -1.88 10.75 -4.30
C LEU A 52 -1.09 9.47 -4.58
N GLY A 53 -1.65 8.52 -5.31
CA GLY A 53 -0.96 7.25 -5.57
C GLY A 53 -1.60 6.40 -6.65
N ASP A 54 -0.92 5.31 -7.04
CA ASP A 54 -1.44 4.32 -8.01
C ASP A 54 -2.50 3.40 -7.41
N ILE A 55 -2.56 3.35 -6.10
CA ILE A 55 -3.50 2.54 -5.33
C ILE A 55 -4.35 3.45 -4.44
N PRO A 56 -5.55 3.01 -4.04
CA PRO A 56 -6.33 3.70 -3.03
C PRO A 56 -5.51 3.83 -1.74
N ILE A 57 -5.57 4.99 -1.12
CA ILE A 57 -4.97 5.25 0.19
C ILE A 57 -6.02 5.06 1.29
N HIS A 58 -5.58 4.66 2.49
CA HIS A 58 -6.50 4.36 3.58
C HIS A 58 -7.22 5.62 4.08
N SER A 59 -6.46 6.67 4.41
CA SER A 59 -7.00 7.94 4.87
C SER A 59 -6.11 9.12 4.49
N ILE A 60 -6.66 10.31 4.60
CA ILE A 60 -5.92 11.57 4.59
C ILE A 60 -6.11 12.18 5.96
N ASP A 61 -5.01 12.40 6.66
CA ASP A 61 -5.04 12.95 8.01
C ASP A 61 -5.02 14.48 7.99
N GLU A 62 -4.23 15.06 7.07
CA GLU A 62 -4.09 16.51 6.94
C GLU A 62 -3.71 16.89 5.51
N ILE A 63 -4.23 18.03 5.04
CA ILE A 63 -3.82 18.65 3.78
C ILE A 63 -3.35 20.06 4.08
N ARG A 64 -2.22 20.45 3.49
CA ARG A 64 -1.63 21.77 3.63
C ARG A 64 -1.49 22.45 2.27
N SER A 65 -1.64 23.75 2.24
CA SER A 65 -1.43 24.58 1.07
C SER A 65 -0.32 25.61 1.30
N GLY A 66 0.37 25.96 0.21
CA GLY A 66 1.40 27.00 0.22
C GLY A 66 2.70 26.61 0.91
N ASP A 67 3.70 27.47 0.80
CA ASP A 67 5.05 27.27 1.36
C ASP A 67 5.10 27.33 2.89
N GLU A 68 4.08 27.94 3.53
CA GLU A 68 3.96 28.04 4.98
C GLU A 68 3.17 26.91 5.62
N GLY A 69 2.62 25.99 4.80
CA GLY A 69 1.92 24.80 5.25
C GLY A 69 0.60 25.10 5.96
N GLU A 70 -0.21 26.02 5.42
CA GLU A 70 -1.55 26.30 5.95
C GLU A 70 -2.41 25.02 5.86
N VAL A 71 -2.93 24.58 7.01
CA VAL A 71 -3.81 23.40 7.08
C VAL A 71 -5.18 23.75 6.51
N LEU A 72 -5.62 22.96 5.53
CA LEU A 72 -6.92 23.14 4.89
C LEU A 72 -8.03 22.44 5.69
N ASP A 73 -9.18 23.09 5.81
CA ASP A 73 -10.36 22.53 6.49
C ASP A 73 -11.08 21.53 5.57
N PRO A 74 -11.25 20.26 5.98
CA PRO A 74 -11.95 19.26 5.18
C PRO A 74 -13.40 19.63 4.82
N ALA A 75 -14.03 20.50 5.57
CA ALA A 75 -15.43 20.90 5.35
C ALA A 75 -15.57 22.09 4.39
N GLU A 76 -14.55 22.93 4.28
CA GLU A 76 -14.63 24.21 3.56
C GLU A 76 -13.69 24.25 2.33
N ASP A 77 -12.51 23.64 2.43
CA ASP A 77 -11.43 23.85 1.46
C ASP A 77 -11.27 22.74 0.43
N TYR A 78 -11.69 21.51 0.75
CA TYR A 78 -11.58 20.39 -0.20
C TYR A 78 -12.63 19.30 0.01
N GLU A 79 -12.90 18.56 -1.05
CA GLU A 79 -13.73 17.36 -1.01
C GLU A 79 -12.84 16.11 -1.15
N THR A 80 -12.88 15.23 -0.15
CA THR A 80 -12.46 13.84 -0.36
C THR A 80 -13.51 13.19 -1.25
N ASN A 81 -13.12 12.77 -2.44
CA ASN A 81 -14.02 11.95 -3.23
C ASN A 81 -14.29 10.66 -2.48
N LEU A 82 -15.49 10.57 -1.90
CA LEU A 82 -16.03 9.30 -1.45
C LEU A 82 -15.89 8.31 -2.61
N PRO A 83 -15.56 7.04 -2.36
CA PRO A 83 -15.30 6.08 -3.41
C PRO A 83 -16.46 6.07 -4.40
N ASN A 84 -16.19 6.43 -5.65
CA ASN A 84 -17.16 6.29 -6.71
C ASN A 84 -17.26 4.80 -7.00
N ALA A 85 -18.33 4.16 -6.56
CA ALA A 85 -18.62 2.81 -7.00
C ALA A 85 -18.81 2.83 -8.51
N GLN A 86 -17.95 2.12 -9.20
CA GLN A 86 -18.02 1.98 -10.65
C GLN A 86 -18.69 0.66 -11.00
N PHE A 87 -19.80 0.76 -11.72
CA PHE A 87 -20.59 -0.38 -12.16
C PHE A 87 -20.47 -0.52 -13.68
N THR A 88 -19.73 -1.50 -14.15
CA THR A 88 -19.65 -1.81 -15.57
C THR A 88 -20.93 -2.53 -15.99
N LEU A 89 -21.59 -2.03 -17.02
CA LEU A 89 -22.77 -2.68 -17.58
C LEU A 89 -22.39 -3.99 -18.28
N LYS A 90 -23.14 -5.06 -18.07
CA LYS A 90 -22.92 -6.38 -18.72
C LYS A 90 -23.09 -6.37 -20.22
N SER A 91 -23.85 -5.42 -20.72
CA SER A 91 -24.02 -5.12 -22.13
C SER A 91 -23.86 -3.62 -22.33
N THR A 92 -23.49 -3.17 -23.50
CA THR A 92 -23.40 -1.76 -23.84
C THR A 92 -24.70 -1.32 -24.54
N PRO A 93 -25.79 -1.04 -23.78
CA PRO A 93 -27.06 -0.69 -24.38
C PRO A 93 -26.96 0.65 -25.12
N MET A 94 -27.57 0.72 -26.29
CA MET A 94 -27.73 1.98 -27.00
C MET A 94 -28.89 2.76 -26.41
N LEU A 95 -28.63 3.96 -25.92
CA LEU A 95 -29.62 4.91 -25.45
C LEU A 95 -29.97 5.85 -26.59
N ALA A 96 -31.26 5.98 -26.91
CA ALA A 96 -31.73 6.89 -27.95
C ALA A 96 -31.53 8.36 -27.55
N ALA A 97 -31.37 9.23 -28.52
CA ALA A 97 -31.25 10.67 -28.31
C ALA A 97 -32.52 11.28 -27.72
N LEU A 98 -32.38 12.32 -26.92
CA LEU A 98 -33.49 13.12 -26.33
C LEU A 98 -34.56 12.27 -25.60
N THR A 99 -34.17 11.14 -25.08
CA THR A 99 -35.05 10.16 -24.45
C THR A 99 -34.82 10.09 -22.95
N SER A 100 -35.90 10.02 -22.18
CA SER A 100 -35.84 9.86 -20.74
C SER A 100 -35.65 8.38 -20.37
N TYR A 101 -34.76 8.13 -19.41
CA TYR A 101 -34.44 6.83 -18.83
C TYR A 101 -34.40 6.92 -17.32
N TRP A 102 -34.36 5.78 -16.66
CA TRP A 102 -34.21 5.68 -15.22
C TRP A 102 -32.96 4.85 -14.85
N LEU A 103 -32.10 5.44 -14.06
CA LEU A 103 -31.08 4.73 -13.34
C LEU A 103 -31.73 4.07 -12.12
N VAL A 104 -31.76 2.75 -12.05
CA VAL A 104 -32.28 2.02 -10.90
C VAL A 104 -31.12 1.41 -10.12
N ILE A 105 -31.14 1.67 -8.82
CA ILE A 105 -30.19 1.16 -7.84
C ILE A 105 -30.94 0.13 -7.00
N GLU A 106 -30.44 -1.10 -6.96
CA GLU A 106 -30.96 -2.17 -6.11
C GLU A 106 -29.94 -2.49 -5.03
N VAL A 107 -30.43 -2.54 -3.79
CA VAL A 107 -29.61 -2.83 -2.62
C VAL A 107 -30.13 -4.08 -1.95
N ASP A 108 -29.24 -5.02 -1.66
CA ASP A 108 -29.52 -6.27 -0.97
C ASP A 108 -28.67 -6.32 0.30
N TYR A 109 -29.28 -6.01 1.45
CA TYR A 109 -28.63 -6.11 2.75
C TYR A 109 -29.64 -6.28 3.88
N ALA A 110 -29.19 -6.90 4.97
CA ALA A 110 -29.96 -6.94 6.21
C ALA A 110 -29.68 -5.66 7.00
N ALA A 111 -30.59 -4.70 6.99
CA ALA A 111 -30.45 -3.48 7.77
C ALA A 111 -30.45 -3.80 9.28
N SER A 112 -29.55 -3.16 10.02
CA SER A 112 -29.62 -3.10 11.48
C SER A 112 -29.79 -1.65 11.91
N ALA A 113 -30.25 -1.42 13.14
CA ALA A 113 -30.47 -0.07 13.68
C ALA A 113 -29.21 0.83 13.61
N ASP A 114 -28.04 0.21 13.55
CA ASP A 114 -26.74 0.88 13.68
C ASP A 114 -25.90 0.83 12.38
N ALA A 115 -26.39 0.21 11.30
CA ALA A 115 -25.65 0.10 10.06
C ALA A 115 -26.59 0.31 8.83
N HIS A 116 -26.31 1.33 8.02
CA HIS A 116 -27.10 1.68 6.86
C HIS A 116 -26.27 2.35 5.76
N ILE A 117 -26.75 2.25 4.52
CA ILE A 117 -26.11 2.90 3.37
C ILE A 117 -26.74 4.28 3.19
N HIS A 118 -25.88 5.27 2.96
CA HIS A 118 -26.29 6.57 2.49
C HIS A 118 -25.86 6.75 1.04
N PHE A 119 -26.79 7.11 0.19
CA PHE A 119 -26.49 7.62 -1.13
C PHE A 119 -26.30 9.12 -1.05
N ILE A 120 -25.29 9.61 -1.75
CA ILE A 120 -25.03 11.05 -1.83
C ILE A 120 -26.09 11.65 -2.76
N THR A 121 -26.72 12.72 -2.28
CA THR A 121 -27.75 13.47 -3.00
C THR A 121 -27.35 14.92 -3.11
N LEU A 122 -27.87 15.60 -4.12
CA LEU A 122 -27.68 17.02 -4.36
C LEU A 122 -28.99 17.75 -4.11
N ASP A 123 -28.93 18.98 -3.61
CA ASP A 123 -30.09 19.83 -3.40
C ASP A 123 -30.67 20.29 -4.74
N ASN A 124 -31.57 19.49 -5.30
CA ASN A 124 -32.33 19.76 -6.53
C ASN A 124 -31.54 20.43 -7.69
N PRO A 125 -30.42 19.91 -8.12
CA PRO A 125 -29.63 20.53 -9.17
C PRO A 125 -29.87 19.94 -10.56
N TYR A 126 -30.66 18.87 -10.69
CA TYR A 126 -30.86 18.19 -11.96
C TYR A 126 -32.22 18.52 -12.59
N ASP A 127 -32.24 19.54 -13.45
CA ASP A 127 -33.47 20.05 -14.09
C ASP A 127 -34.16 19.02 -15.01
N ASP A 128 -33.46 17.99 -15.47
CA ASP A 128 -33.93 17.00 -16.44
C ASP A 128 -34.36 15.66 -15.82
N GLY A 129 -34.45 15.58 -14.47
CA GLY A 129 -34.79 14.33 -13.78
C GLY A 129 -35.30 14.50 -12.36
N LYS A 130 -35.67 13.38 -11.74
CA LYS A 130 -36.16 13.31 -10.36
C LYS A 130 -35.74 12.02 -9.71
N ALA A 131 -35.49 12.06 -8.40
CA ALA A 131 -35.27 10.89 -7.58
C ALA A 131 -36.59 10.25 -7.12
N TYR A 132 -36.57 8.94 -6.96
CA TYR A 132 -37.68 8.13 -6.51
C TYR A 132 -37.19 7.06 -5.54
N VAL A 133 -38.04 6.71 -4.58
CA VAL A 133 -37.80 5.62 -3.63
C VAL A 133 -39.01 4.67 -3.64
N ILE A 134 -38.80 3.39 -3.41
CA ILE A 134 -39.88 2.46 -3.14
C ILE A 134 -40.23 2.53 -1.66
N ASN A 135 -41.48 2.88 -1.36
CA ASN A 135 -42.01 2.85 -0.01
C ASN A 135 -42.30 1.42 0.48
N ASN A 136 -42.65 1.28 1.75
CA ASN A 136 -43.00 0.00 2.39
C ASN A 136 -44.17 -0.76 1.76
N ALA A 137 -45.01 -0.07 0.97
CA ALA A 137 -46.10 -0.69 0.23
C ALA A 137 -45.67 -1.20 -1.16
N GLY A 138 -44.39 -1.04 -1.52
CA GLY A 138 -43.86 -1.42 -2.83
C GLY A 138 -44.21 -0.43 -3.94
N THR A 139 -44.60 0.80 -3.58
CA THR A 139 -44.97 1.86 -4.52
C THR A 139 -43.83 2.86 -4.64
N TRP A 140 -43.54 3.33 -5.86
CA TRP A 140 -42.62 4.40 -6.09
C TRP A 140 -43.19 5.73 -5.60
N GLU A 141 -42.41 6.45 -4.80
CA GLU A 141 -42.69 7.82 -4.34
C GLU A 141 -41.65 8.79 -4.91
N ASP A 142 -42.11 9.96 -5.30
CA ASP A 142 -41.28 11.08 -5.78
C ASP A 142 -40.60 11.73 -4.59
N GLU A 143 -39.26 11.92 -4.66
CA GLU A 143 -38.48 12.65 -3.69
C GLU A 143 -38.14 14.03 -4.29
N PRO A 144 -38.97 15.04 -4.10
CA PRO A 144 -38.86 16.32 -4.83
C PRO A 144 -37.67 17.16 -4.44
N ASP A 145 -37.09 16.91 -3.27
CA ASP A 145 -36.03 17.75 -2.69
C ASP A 145 -34.63 17.21 -2.94
N TYR A 146 -34.51 15.99 -3.51
CA TYR A 146 -33.21 15.34 -3.65
C TYR A 146 -33.05 14.66 -5.01
N ASP A 147 -31.86 14.82 -5.60
CA ASP A 147 -31.41 14.06 -6.76
C ASP A 147 -30.12 13.30 -6.43
N PHE A 148 -30.01 12.06 -6.84
CA PHE A 148 -28.81 11.27 -6.56
C PHE A 148 -27.60 11.79 -7.33
N TRP A 149 -26.45 11.74 -6.69
CA TRP A 149 -25.20 11.94 -7.37
C TRP A 149 -24.89 10.73 -8.26
N PHE A 150 -24.75 10.95 -9.56
CA PHE A 150 -24.44 9.88 -10.50
C PHE A 150 -23.72 10.41 -11.74
N LYS A 151 -22.96 9.51 -12.38
CA LYS A 151 -22.44 9.70 -13.74
C LYS A 151 -22.76 8.46 -14.56
N ILE A 152 -23.25 8.65 -15.77
CA ILE A 152 -23.38 7.59 -16.77
C ILE A 152 -22.34 7.86 -17.83
N LYS A 153 -21.44 6.91 -18.01
CA LYS A 153 -20.40 6.96 -19.04
C LYS A 153 -20.78 6.09 -20.22
N GLY A 154 -20.30 6.45 -21.39
CA GLY A 154 -20.53 5.69 -22.61
C GLY A 154 -19.77 6.27 -23.77
N ARG A 155 -20.16 5.84 -24.99
CA ARG A 155 -19.44 6.15 -26.24
C ARG A 155 -20.44 6.48 -27.32
N TYR A 156 -20.06 7.39 -28.24
CA TYR A 156 -20.87 7.63 -29.44
C TYR A 156 -20.73 6.50 -30.48
N ALA A 157 -19.61 5.79 -30.47
CA ALA A 157 -19.38 4.60 -31.27
C ALA A 157 -18.79 3.50 -30.38
N LEU A 158 -19.01 2.21 -30.69
CA LEU A 158 -18.59 1.08 -29.85
C LEU A 158 -17.08 1.05 -29.57
N ASP A 159 -16.26 1.56 -30.47
CA ASP A 159 -14.81 1.67 -30.41
C ASP A 159 -14.29 3.10 -30.06
N GLY A 160 -15.22 4.03 -29.84
CA GLY A 160 -14.91 5.42 -29.53
C GLY A 160 -14.43 5.62 -28.08
N PRO A 161 -13.90 6.82 -27.78
CA PRO A 161 -13.51 7.17 -26.41
C PRO A 161 -14.74 7.20 -25.49
N GLU A 162 -14.54 6.84 -24.22
CA GLU A 162 -15.56 6.94 -23.19
C GLU A 162 -15.73 8.39 -22.76
N ILE A 163 -16.98 8.84 -22.67
CA ILE A 163 -17.37 10.19 -22.28
C ILE A 163 -18.44 10.13 -21.18
N ASN A 164 -18.66 11.23 -20.47
CA ASN A 164 -19.83 11.40 -19.62
C ASN A 164 -21.04 11.67 -20.49
N ILE A 165 -21.98 10.73 -20.52
CA ILE A 165 -23.26 10.87 -21.25
C ILE A 165 -24.19 11.81 -20.52
N VAL A 166 -24.34 11.56 -19.23
CA VAL A 166 -25.17 12.32 -18.30
C VAL A 166 -24.45 12.32 -16.96
N LYS A 167 -24.49 13.45 -16.26
CA LYS A 167 -23.91 13.58 -14.95
C LYS A 167 -24.75 14.49 -14.07
N ASN A 168 -24.84 14.13 -12.83
CA ASN A 168 -25.30 14.96 -11.74
C ASN A 168 -24.22 14.94 -10.66
N ASP A 169 -23.24 15.82 -10.77
CA ASP A 169 -22.00 15.78 -10.02
C ASP A 169 -21.65 17.13 -9.38
N GLY A 170 -22.66 17.89 -8.96
CA GLY A 170 -22.50 19.17 -8.30
C GLY A 170 -21.64 19.11 -7.03
N PRO A 171 -21.07 20.24 -6.61
CA PRO A 171 -20.14 20.30 -5.49
C PRO A 171 -20.83 20.20 -4.10
N THR A 172 -22.06 20.64 -3.99
CA THR A 172 -22.80 20.63 -2.71
C THR A 172 -23.66 19.38 -2.62
N TYR A 173 -23.56 18.62 -1.55
CA TYR A 173 -24.30 17.37 -1.40
C TYR A 173 -24.85 17.15 0.00
N ASN A 174 -25.98 16.46 0.04
CA ASN A 174 -26.60 15.90 1.24
C ASN A 174 -26.48 14.37 1.22
N ARG A 175 -26.87 13.74 2.31
CA ARG A 175 -26.89 12.29 2.44
C ARG A 175 -28.31 11.81 2.58
N PHE A 176 -28.74 10.96 1.64
CA PHE A 176 -30.03 10.27 1.73
C PHE A 176 -29.81 8.87 2.31
N GLY A 177 -30.22 8.65 3.55
CA GLY A 177 -30.07 7.38 4.25
C GLY A 177 -31.31 6.49 4.07
N ILE A 178 -31.11 5.27 3.62
CA ILE A 178 -32.15 4.24 3.71
C ILE A 178 -32.15 3.74 5.16
N ARG A 179 -33.01 4.34 5.97
CA ARG A 179 -33.14 4.03 7.39
C ARG A 179 -34.54 3.52 7.66
N ASP A 180 -34.75 2.21 7.63
CA ASP A 180 -35.93 1.63 8.24
C ASP A 180 -35.57 0.50 9.20
N THR A 181 -35.74 0.77 10.49
CA THR A 181 -35.50 -0.18 11.58
C THR A 181 -36.67 -1.12 11.84
N ALA A 182 -37.79 -0.96 11.12
CA ALA A 182 -39.06 -1.61 11.45
C ALA A 182 -39.41 -2.80 10.54
N LEU A 183 -38.73 -2.97 9.41
CA LEU A 183 -39.09 -4.01 8.44
C LEU A 183 -37.87 -4.86 8.02
N PRO A 184 -38.01 -6.17 7.95
CA PRO A 184 -37.04 -7.03 7.30
C PRO A 184 -37.18 -6.88 5.77
N CYS A 185 -36.79 -5.75 5.21
CA CYS A 185 -36.83 -5.52 3.77
C CYS A 185 -35.60 -6.19 3.12
N ALA A 186 -35.88 -7.24 2.37
CA ALA A 186 -34.86 -7.97 1.64
C ALA A 186 -34.27 -7.18 0.45
N HIS A 187 -34.97 -6.16 -0.06
CA HIS A 187 -34.54 -5.44 -1.26
C HIS A 187 -35.03 -3.99 -1.24
N TYR A 188 -34.12 -3.05 -1.19
CA TYR A 188 -34.39 -1.65 -1.43
C TYR A 188 -34.13 -1.29 -2.88
N ARG A 189 -34.96 -0.41 -3.42
CA ARG A 189 -34.81 0.12 -4.78
C ARG A 189 -34.93 1.63 -4.76
N LEU A 190 -34.01 2.27 -5.42
CA LEU A 190 -33.96 3.71 -5.67
C LEU A 190 -33.93 3.92 -7.17
N ALA A 191 -34.49 5.01 -7.64
CA ALA A 191 -34.43 5.37 -9.05
C ALA A 191 -34.17 6.85 -9.22
N GLN A 192 -33.39 7.19 -10.24
CA GLN A 192 -33.15 8.55 -10.70
C GLN A 192 -33.52 8.63 -12.18
N SER A 193 -34.47 9.45 -12.55
CA SER A 193 -34.69 9.72 -13.97
C SER A 193 -33.64 10.65 -14.54
N PHE A 194 -33.28 10.45 -15.80
CA PHE A 194 -32.35 11.29 -16.54
C PHE A 194 -32.73 11.34 -18.02
N LYS A 195 -32.26 12.36 -18.74
CA LYS A 195 -32.49 12.53 -20.14
C LYS A 195 -31.17 12.53 -20.93
N THR A 196 -31.14 11.80 -22.02
CA THR A 196 -29.98 11.78 -22.93
C THR A 196 -29.89 13.06 -23.75
N GLY A 197 -28.68 13.42 -24.15
CA GLY A 197 -28.42 14.53 -25.05
C GLY A 197 -28.91 14.30 -26.49
N ALA A 198 -28.54 15.19 -27.40
CA ALA A 198 -28.99 15.22 -28.79
C ALA A 198 -28.54 14.03 -29.65
N ASN A 199 -27.61 13.22 -29.17
CA ASN A 199 -27.07 12.07 -29.91
C ASN A 199 -27.40 10.76 -29.19
N ALA A 200 -27.60 9.69 -29.95
CA ALA A 200 -27.64 8.34 -29.40
C ALA A 200 -26.25 7.93 -28.91
N VAL A 201 -26.20 7.18 -27.79
CA VAL A 201 -24.96 6.79 -27.12
C VAL A 201 -25.02 5.35 -26.64
N TYR A 202 -23.89 4.69 -26.58
CA TYR A 202 -23.73 3.37 -25.98
C TYR A 202 -23.29 3.53 -24.53
N ALA A 203 -24.14 3.20 -23.58
CA ALA A 203 -23.79 3.25 -22.15
C ALA A 203 -22.84 2.11 -21.80
N THR A 204 -21.75 2.41 -21.11
CA THR A 204 -20.72 1.44 -20.73
C THR A 204 -20.65 1.25 -19.23
N ARG A 205 -20.77 2.33 -18.46
CA ARG A 205 -20.49 2.36 -17.03
C ARG A 205 -21.37 3.37 -16.30
N ILE A 206 -21.68 3.07 -15.04
CA ILE A 206 -22.40 3.94 -14.12
C ILE A 206 -21.50 4.18 -12.92
N GLU A 207 -21.42 5.40 -12.46
CA GLU A 207 -20.72 5.79 -11.24
C GLU A 207 -21.73 6.36 -10.25
N LEU A 208 -21.64 5.91 -9.00
CA LEU A 208 -22.47 6.36 -7.89
C LEU A 208 -21.56 6.75 -6.72
N LYS A 209 -21.98 7.75 -5.95
CA LYS A 209 -21.41 8.02 -4.63
C LYS A 209 -22.32 7.45 -3.55
N TYR A 210 -21.75 6.72 -2.63
CA TYR A 210 -22.45 6.24 -1.44
C TYR A 210 -21.50 6.19 -0.25
N ASP A 211 -22.08 6.22 0.94
CA ASP A 211 -21.36 6.08 2.21
C ASP A 211 -22.10 5.06 3.08
N HIS A 212 -21.44 4.47 4.05
CA HIS A 212 -22.10 3.65 5.05
C HIS A 212 -21.79 4.17 6.45
N LEU A 213 -22.79 4.17 7.30
CA LEU A 213 -22.65 4.55 8.70
C LEU A 213 -22.87 3.33 9.61
N GLY A 214 -22.03 3.21 10.63
CA GLY A 214 -22.22 2.23 11.70
C GLY A 214 -21.07 1.23 11.86
N THR A 215 -20.93 0.73 13.09
CA THR A 215 -19.99 -0.34 13.43
C THR A 215 -20.69 -1.69 13.32
N GLY A 216 -20.08 -2.65 12.62
CA GLY A 216 -20.65 -4.00 12.53
C GLY A 216 -21.53 -4.25 11.29
N TRP A 217 -21.23 -3.62 10.18
CA TRP A 217 -21.89 -3.83 8.91
C TRP A 217 -21.97 -5.32 8.53
N PRO A 218 -23.17 -5.88 8.30
CA PRO A 218 -23.34 -7.32 8.04
C PRO A 218 -22.95 -7.75 6.62
N GLY A 219 -22.44 -6.83 5.81
CA GLY A 219 -22.23 -7.03 4.39
C GLY A 219 -23.50 -6.78 3.57
N GLY A 220 -23.36 -6.10 2.45
CA GLY A 220 -24.46 -5.82 1.52
C GLY A 220 -23.98 -5.89 0.08
N LYS A 221 -24.93 -5.83 -0.85
CA LYS A 221 -24.65 -5.82 -2.28
C LYS A 221 -25.43 -4.72 -2.94
N ILE A 222 -24.81 -4.03 -3.89
CA ILE A 222 -25.45 -3.07 -4.78
C ILE A 222 -25.33 -3.56 -6.22
N ARG A 223 -26.39 -3.39 -6.99
CA ARG A 223 -26.31 -3.44 -8.46
C ARG A 223 -27.12 -2.31 -9.06
N VAL A 224 -26.80 -1.95 -10.28
CA VAL A 224 -27.45 -0.87 -11.01
C VAL A 224 -27.92 -1.34 -12.38
N GLY A 225 -28.91 -0.63 -12.92
CA GLY A 225 -29.42 -0.88 -14.25
C GLY A 225 -30.07 0.36 -14.83
N ILE A 226 -30.24 0.39 -16.15
CA ILE A 226 -30.94 1.45 -16.87
C ILE A 226 -32.30 0.87 -17.33
N LEU A 227 -33.35 1.58 -17.05
CA LEU A 227 -34.72 1.21 -17.48
C LEU A 227 -35.28 2.27 -18.42
N SER A 228 -36.07 1.85 -19.40
CA SER A 228 -36.88 2.76 -20.21
C SER A 228 -38.16 3.15 -19.52
N THR A 229 -38.62 2.32 -18.58
CA THR A 229 -39.80 2.55 -17.77
C THR A 229 -39.53 2.02 -16.36
N PRO A 230 -39.73 2.83 -15.30
CA PRO A 230 -39.38 2.43 -13.93
C PRO A 230 -40.44 1.50 -13.29
N GLY A 231 -41.56 1.27 -13.96
CA GLY A 231 -42.69 0.60 -13.37
C GLY A 231 -43.68 1.58 -12.70
N PRO A 232 -44.64 1.09 -11.88
CA PRO A 232 -45.56 1.97 -11.16
C PRO A 232 -44.79 3.04 -10.34
N PRO A 233 -45.26 4.31 -10.27
CA PRO A 233 -46.60 4.79 -10.64
C PRO A 233 -46.79 5.19 -12.11
N TYR A 234 -45.78 5.04 -12.96
CA TYR A 234 -45.84 5.49 -14.36
C TYR A 234 -46.51 4.50 -15.32
N GLY A 235 -47.20 3.48 -14.81
CA GLY A 235 -47.98 2.52 -15.58
C GLY A 235 -47.14 1.56 -16.44
N GLY A 236 -47.27 0.28 -16.22
CA GLY A 236 -46.61 -0.76 -16.99
C GLY A 236 -45.53 -1.52 -16.17
N ALA A 237 -44.99 -2.56 -16.76
CA ALA A 237 -43.90 -3.32 -16.19
C ALA A 237 -42.57 -2.59 -16.39
N GLU A 238 -41.62 -2.81 -15.48
CA GLU A 238 -40.23 -2.35 -15.65
C GLU A 238 -39.64 -2.89 -16.96
N VAL A 239 -39.09 -2.02 -17.77
CA VAL A 239 -38.47 -2.41 -19.04
C VAL A 239 -36.99 -2.09 -18.97
N PRO A 240 -36.14 -3.07 -18.63
CA PRO A 240 -34.69 -2.86 -18.58
C PRO A 240 -34.12 -2.66 -19.98
N ILE A 241 -33.21 -1.71 -20.09
CA ILE A 241 -32.39 -1.53 -21.28
C ILE A 241 -31.03 -2.16 -21.03
N GLY A 242 -30.79 -3.30 -21.66
CA GLY A 242 -29.62 -4.11 -21.41
C GLY A 242 -29.71 -4.90 -20.09
N SER A 243 -28.65 -5.58 -19.76
CA SER A 243 -28.53 -6.34 -18.52
C SER A 243 -28.12 -5.42 -17.37
N LYS A 244 -28.70 -5.64 -16.19
CA LYS A 244 -28.22 -5.04 -14.96
C LYS A 244 -26.78 -5.47 -14.71
N THR A 245 -26.04 -4.70 -13.92
CA THR A 245 -24.65 -5.01 -13.54
C THR A 245 -24.59 -6.28 -12.68
N GLU A 246 -23.39 -6.80 -12.46
CA GLU A 246 -23.16 -7.74 -11.38
C GLU A 246 -23.46 -7.06 -10.03
N TRP A 247 -23.71 -7.89 -9.01
CA TRP A 247 -23.77 -7.41 -7.65
C TRP A 247 -22.37 -7.02 -7.17
N LEU A 248 -22.19 -5.76 -6.82
CA LEU A 248 -21.01 -5.29 -6.11
C LEU A 248 -21.20 -5.55 -4.61
N MET A 249 -20.27 -6.27 -4.01
CA MET A 249 -20.24 -6.43 -2.55
C MET A 249 -19.83 -5.09 -1.93
N ILE A 250 -20.70 -4.57 -1.05
CA ILE A 250 -20.35 -3.47 -0.18
C ILE A 250 -19.69 -4.10 1.03
N ASN A 251 -18.40 -3.95 1.16
CA ASN A 251 -17.68 -4.31 2.38
C ASN A 251 -17.29 -3.04 3.13
N THR A 252 -17.10 -3.15 4.42
CA THR A 252 -16.70 -2.06 5.31
C THR A 252 -15.37 -1.40 4.92
N GLN A 253 -14.62 -2.04 4.05
CA GLN A 253 -13.29 -1.64 3.61
C GLN A 253 -13.30 -0.68 2.41
N GLN A 254 -14.38 -0.65 1.62
CA GLN A 254 -14.47 0.23 0.45
C GLN A 254 -14.83 1.68 0.79
N SER A 255 -15.32 1.94 1.99
CA SER A 255 -15.69 3.29 2.43
C SER A 255 -14.55 4.12 3.01
N SER A 256 -13.36 3.53 3.13
CA SER A 256 -12.22 4.16 3.80
C SER A 256 -11.10 4.60 2.88
N PHE A 257 -11.17 4.39 1.56
CA PHE A 257 -10.06 4.87 0.74
C PHE A 257 -10.39 6.12 -0.06
N VAL A 258 -9.38 6.94 -0.21
CA VAL A 258 -9.40 8.13 -1.04
C VAL A 258 -8.68 7.82 -2.35
N GLU A 259 -9.39 7.86 -3.47
CA GLU A 259 -8.79 7.68 -4.80
C GLU A 259 -8.31 9.00 -5.41
N SER A 260 -8.97 10.09 -5.08
CA SER A 260 -8.62 11.43 -5.57
C SER A 260 -9.20 12.53 -4.67
N LEU A 261 -8.62 13.70 -4.76
CA LEU A 261 -9.03 14.91 -4.07
C LEU A 261 -9.54 15.92 -5.10
N ALA A 262 -10.60 16.65 -4.79
CA ALA A 262 -11.06 17.77 -5.58
C ALA A 262 -10.99 19.05 -4.75
N PHE A 263 -10.37 20.07 -5.30
CA PHE A 263 -10.27 21.39 -4.67
C PHE A 263 -11.10 22.40 -5.46
N PRO A 264 -11.98 23.18 -4.81
CA PRO A 264 -12.63 24.29 -5.47
C PRO A 264 -11.61 25.41 -5.69
N LEU A 265 -11.16 25.60 -6.95
CA LEU A 265 -10.37 26.74 -7.40
C LEU A 265 -9.06 27.01 -6.62
N VAL A 266 -8.19 26.03 -6.58
CA VAL A 266 -6.80 26.27 -6.13
C VAL A 266 -6.02 26.91 -7.28
N ASP A 267 -5.33 28.02 -7.02
CA ASP A 267 -4.41 28.62 -7.98
C ASP A 267 -3.32 27.61 -8.35
N GLU A 268 -3.03 27.45 -9.64
CA GLU A 268 -2.02 26.48 -10.15
C GLU A 268 -0.61 26.69 -9.54
N SER A 269 -0.38 27.83 -8.90
CA SER A 269 0.87 28.15 -8.20
C SER A 269 0.93 27.61 -6.76
N ILE A 270 -0.18 27.13 -6.19
CA ILE A 270 -0.21 26.63 -4.81
C ILE A 270 0.37 25.22 -4.74
N LYS A 271 1.39 25.06 -3.92
CA LYS A 271 1.95 23.77 -3.59
C LYS A 271 1.07 23.09 -2.54
N LEU A 272 0.66 21.87 -2.83
CA LEU A 272 -0.13 21.05 -1.90
C LEU A 272 0.75 19.94 -1.34
N SER A 273 0.61 19.65 -0.05
CA SER A 273 1.17 18.46 0.59
C SER A 273 0.13 17.81 1.51
N CYS A 274 0.22 16.50 1.68
CA CYS A 274 -0.76 15.71 2.41
C CYS A 274 -0.07 14.75 3.38
N ASP A 275 -0.62 14.62 4.58
CA ASP A 275 -0.32 13.51 5.49
C ASP A 275 -1.35 12.43 5.24
N ILE A 276 -0.89 11.21 4.96
CA ILE A 276 -1.75 10.12 4.52
C ILE A 276 -1.38 8.78 5.17
N GLU A 277 -2.37 7.95 5.42
CA GLU A 277 -2.18 6.51 5.60
C GLU A 277 -2.24 5.83 4.23
N GLY A 278 -1.13 5.20 3.81
CA GLY A 278 -0.95 4.66 2.47
C GLY A 278 -1.73 3.37 2.19
N ALA A 279 -1.10 2.46 1.46
CA ALA A 279 -1.68 1.19 1.01
C ALA A 279 -2.31 0.37 2.11
N GLU A 280 -3.47 -0.22 1.82
CA GLU A 280 -4.12 -1.15 2.72
C GLU A 280 -4.15 -2.58 2.17
N LYS A 281 -4.26 -3.55 3.07
CA LYS A 281 -4.56 -4.94 2.78
C LYS A 281 -5.64 -5.44 3.72
N ALA A 282 -6.77 -5.85 3.16
CA ALA A 282 -7.93 -6.31 3.92
C ALA A 282 -8.43 -5.29 4.98
N GLY A 283 -8.45 -3.99 4.63
CA GLY A 283 -8.91 -2.90 5.49
C GLY A 283 -7.93 -2.47 6.58
N VAL A 284 -6.69 -2.91 6.50
CA VAL A 284 -5.63 -2.52 7.44
C VAL A 284 -4.49 -1.90 6.66
N THR A 285 -4.06 -0.72 7.06
CA THR A 285 -2.90 -0.04 6.49
C THR A 285 -1.65 -0.89 6.64
N ILE A 286 -0.85 -0.99 5.59
CA ILE A 286 0.42 -1.71 5.61
C ILE A 286 1.45 -0.80 6.31
N LYS A 287 1.73 -1.07 7.58
CA LYS A 287 2.68 -0.30 8.42
C LYS A 287 3.87 -1.13 8.89
N ASP A 288 3.94 -2.41 8.54
CA ASP A 288 4.99 -3.33 8.99
C ASP A 288 5.79 -3.93 7.83
N GLY A 289 7.02 -4.35 8.13
CA GLY A 289 7.93 -4.89 7.13
C GLY A 289 7.43 -6.17 6.46
N ALA A 290 6.71 -7.04 7.16
CA ALA A 290 6.18 -8.27 6.60
C ALA A 290 5.05 -7.97 5.61
N GLY A 291 4.14 -7.06 5.97
CA GLY A 291 3.09 -6.57 5.07
C GLY A 291 3.65 -5.93 3.80
N MET A 292 4.74 -5.15 3.93
CA MET A 292 5.42 -4.56 2.78
C MET A 292 6.05 -5.62 1.86
N VAL A 293 6.72 -6.64 2.41
CA VAL A 293 7.28 -7.76 1.62
C VAL A 293 6.16 -8.52 0.91
N GLU A 294 5.07 -8.84 1.61
CA GLU A 294 3.90 -9.49 1.00
C GLU A 294 3.35 -8.66 -0.16
N TYR A 295 3.14 -7.36 0.04
CA TYR A 295 2.64 -6.44 -0.99
C TYR A 295 3.56 -6.39 -2.21
N LEU A 296 4.86 -6.26 -2.01
CA LEU A 296 5.84 -6.24 -3.10
C LEU A 296 5.83 -7.55 -3.92
N VAL A 297 5.64 -8.69 -3.25
CA VAL A 297 5.60 -10.00 -3.91
C VAL A 297 4.29 -10.24 -4.65
N THR A 298 3.14 -9.95 -4.01
CA THR A 298 1.82 -10.26 -4.59
C THR A 298 1.39 -9.21 -5.60
N GLU A 299 1.40 -7.95 -5.24
CA GLU A 299 0.85 -6.88 -6.07
C GLU A 299 1.88 -6.38 -7.10
N GLN A 300 3.12 -6.16 -6.67
CA GLN A 300 4.14 -5.59 -7.56
C GLN A 300 4.84 -6.66 -8.41
N ALA A 301 5.18 -7.82 -7.86
CA ALA A 301 5.76 -8.91 -8.64
C ALA A 301 4.72 -9.79 -9.35
N GLY A 302 3.44 -9.74 -8.93
CA GLY A 302 2.37 -10.59 -9.45
C GLY A 302 2.62 -12.07 -9.17
N LYS A 303 3.21 -12.39 -8.00
CA LYS A 303 3.52 -13.76 -7.59
C LYS A 303 2.56 -14.24 -6.52
N SER A 304 2.36 -15.55 -6.44
CA SER A 304 1.64 -16.14 -5.32
C SER A 304 2.41 -15.93 -4.01
N LEU A 305 1.70 -15.73 -2.91
CA LEU A 305 2.30 -15.66 -1.57
C LEU A 305 3.06 -16.95 -1.21
N SER A 306 2.70 -18.10 -1.82
CA SER A 306 3.37 -19.38 -1.63
C SER A 306 4.85 -19.39 -2.07
N ILE A 307 5.33 -18.34 -2.76
CA ILE A 307 6.75 -18.20 -3.07
C ILE A 307 7.56 -17.74 -1.83
N LEU A 308 6.90 -17.23 -0.80
CA LEU A 308 7.52 -16.90 0.48
C LEU A 308 7.44 -18.09 1.43
N ASP A 309 8.51 -18.30 2.19
CA ASP A 309 8.51 -19.27 3.30
C ASP A 309 7.58 -18.75 4.41
N ALA A 310 6.48 -19.46 4.62
CA ALA A 310 5.44 -19.01 5.56
C ALA A 310 5.92 -19.00 7.01
N VAL A 311 6.86 -19.89 7.39
CA VAL A 311 7.40 -19.96 8.75
C VAL A 311 8.32 -18.79 9.01
N GLU A 312 9.23 -18.51 8.09
CA GLU A 312 10.16 -17.38 8.21
C GLU A 312 9.44 -16.04 8.12
N LEU A 313 8.40 -15.93 7.30
CA LEU A 313 7.59 -14.72 7.22
C LEU A 313 6.81 -14.47 8.52
N ALA A 314 6.24 -15.52 9.12
CA ALA A 314 5.56 -15.42 10.41
C ALA A 314 6.53 -15.04 11.55
N ASN A 315 7.74 -15.62 11.53
CA ASN A 315 8.82 -15.26 12.46
C ASN A 315 9.24 -13.79 12.30
N PHE A 316 9.42 -13.35 11.06
CA PHE A 316 9.74 -11.95 10.74
C PHE A 316 8.66 -11.00 11.28
N LYS A 317 7.39 -11.28 11.02
CA LYS A 317 6.26 -10.49 11.51
C LYS A 317 6.20 -10.41 13.04
N ALA A 318 6.48 -11.52 13.72
CA ALA A 318 6.48 -11.58 15.18
C ALA A 318 7.66 -10.83 15.83
N LYS A 319 8.81 -10.79 15.15
CA LYS A 319 10.07 -10.25 15.70
C LYS A 319 10.37 -8.81 15.26
N ARG A 320 9.79 -8.36 14.18
CA ARG A 320 10.01 -7.03 13.61
C ARG A 320 8.69 -6.29 13.48
N THR A 321 8.29 -5.70 14.60
CA THR A 321 7.02 -4.98 14.76
C THR A 321 7.15 -3.47 14.57
N GLN A 322 8.33 -3.00 14.18
CA GLN A 322 8.60 -1.59 13.94
C GLN A 322 7.72 -1.07 12.78
N GLU A 323 7.19 0.12 12.97
CA GLU A 323 6.42 0.80 11.93
C GLU A 323 7.34 1.38 10.87
N ILE A 324 6.93 1.16 9.63
CA ILE A 324 7.63 1.63 8.44
C ILE A 324 6.71 2.49 7.57
N ALA A 325 7.31 3.45 6.86
CA ALA A 325 6.63 4.22 5.84
C ALA A 325 7.56 4.53 4.67
N LYS A 326 7.03 4.50 3.45
CA LYS A 326 7.74 4.93 2.24
C LYS A 326 6.77 5.29 1.13
N ASN A 327 6.95 6.49 0.59
CA ASN A 327 6.38 6.88 -0.70
C ASN A 327 7.32 6.41 -1.82
N ILE A 328 6.86 5.47 -2.64
CA ILE A 328 7.65 4.91 -3.74
C ILE A 328 7.28 5.67 -5.01
N ASP A 329 8.08 6.63 -5.41
CA ASP A 329 7.83 7.55 -6.53
C ASP A 329 8.87 7.49 -7.67
N CYS A 330 9.94 6.70 -7.51
CA CYS A 330 11.03 6.60 -8.48
C CYS A 330 10.81 5.45 -9.46
N ASP A 331 10.77 5.74 -10.78
CA ASP A 331 10.53 4.71 -11.81
C ASP A 331 11.75 3.81 -12.09
N ASP A 332 12.92 4.15 -11.56
CA ASP A 332 14.12 3.30 -11.62
C ASP A 332 14.29 2.37 -10.42
N THR A 333 13.48 2.53 -9.37
CA THR A 333 13.51 1.69 -8.18
C THR A 333 13.01 0.28 -8.50
N THR A 334 13.75 -0.73 -8.06
CA THR A 334 13.36 -2.14 -8.18
C THR A 334 12.83 -2.70 -6.86
N ILE A 335 12.14 -3.83 -6.92
CA ILE A 335 11.75 -4.58 -5.70
C ILE A 335 12.99 -4.90 -4.86
N GLY A 336 14.12 -5.22 -5.53
CA GLY A 336 15.39 -5.51 -4.85
C GLY A 336 15.89 -4.33 -4.02
N ASP A 337 15.87 -3.12 -4.58
CA ASP A 337 16.34 -1.92 -3.91
C ASP A 337 15.50 -1.61 -2.65
N ILE A 338 14.19 -1.79 -2.74
CA ILE A 338 13.29 -1.59 -1.60
C ILE A 338 13.52 -2.65 -0.52
N ILE A 339 13.66 -3.91 -0.92
CA ILE A 339 13.94 -4.99 0.03
C ILE A 339 15.30 -4.79 0.70
N GLU A 340 16.34 -4.38 -0.04
CA GLU A 340 17.67 -4.10 0.53
C GLU A 340 17.60 -2.98 1.58
N LYS A 341 16.84 -1.94 1.31
CA LYS A 341 16.62 -0.84 2.26
C LYS A 341 15.79 -1.29 3.47
N LEU A 342 14.80 -2.16 3.24
CA LEU A 342 14.01 -2.77 4.30
C LEU A 342 14.86 -3.72 5.16
N GLU A 343 15.78 -4.49 4.55
CA GLU A 343 16.76 -5.32 5.25
C GLU A 343 17.61 -4.50 6.22
N SER A 344 18.10 -3.35 5.78
CA SER A 344 18.88 -2.45 6.63
C SER A 344 18.03 -1.75 7.70
N SER A 345 16.74 -1.48 7.42
CA SER A 345 15.83 -0.85 8.38
C SER A 345 15.42 -1.79 9.51
N LEU A 346 15.33 -3.10 9.26
CA LEU A 346 14.74 -4.09 10.17
C LEU A 346 15.68 -5.24 10.56
N LEU A 347 16.94 -5.18 10.18
CA LEU A 347 17.97 -6.20 10.47
C LEU A 347 17.50 -7.62 10.15
N PHE A 348 17.18 -7.88 8.90
CA PHE A 348 16.88 -9.20 8.37
C PHE A 348 17.60 -9.43 7.05
N LYS A 349 17.49 -10.64 6.47
CA LYS A 349 17.94 -10.95 5.11
C LYS A 349 16.83 -11.60 4.31
N PHE A 350 16.67 -11.15 3.08
CA PHE A 350 15.76 -11.74 2.11
C PHE A 350 16.54 -12.66 1.17
N ILE A 351 16.45 -13.96 1.39
CA ILE A 351 17.27 -14.95 0.68
C ILE A 351 16.42 -15.92 -0.12
N ARG A 352 16.96 -16.39 -1.26
CA ARG A 352 16.37 -17.47 -2.03
C ARG A 352 16.82 -18.81 -1.48
N GLN A 353 15.88 -19.69 -1.16
CA GLN A 353 16.13 -21.05 -0.68
C GLN A 353 16.35 -22.06 -1.83
N HIS A 354 16.75 -23.27 -1.48
CA HIS A 354 17.03 -24.34 -2.47
C HIS A 354 15.78 -24.81 -3.23
N ASP A 355 14.63 -24.79 -2.60
CA ASP A 355 13.34 -25.17 -3.18
C ASP A 355 12.76 -24.08 -4.10
N GLY A 356 13.44 -22.95 -4.19
CA GLY A 356 13.03 -21.80 -5.01
C GLY A 356 12.16 -20.80 -4.29
N THR A 357 11.77 -21.04 -3.04
CA THR A 357 11.08 -20.07 -2.18
C THR A 357 12.02 -18.97 -1.70
N TYR A 358 11.46 -17.92 -1.12
CA TYR A 358 12.20 -16.82 -0.51
C TYR A 358 11.89 -16.76 0.99
N ALA A 359 12.93 -16.59 1.80
CA ALA A 359 12.83 -16.49 3.26
C ALA A 359 13.23 -15.08 3.74
N THR A 360 12.47 -14.58 4.71
CA THR A 360 12.77 -13.35 5.46
C THR A 360 13.47 -13.72 6.77
N VAL A 361 14.78 -13.89 6.70
CA VAL A 361 15.60 -14.41 7.80
C VAL A 361 15.98 -13.29 8.76
N VAL A 362 15.45 -13.33 9.97
CA VAL A 362 15.73 -12.33 11.03
C VAL A 362 17.07 -12.62 11.71
N TYR A 363 17.86 -11.57 11.97
CA TYR A 363 19.04 -11.70 12.81
C TYR A 363 18.60 -11.82 14.28
N GLU A 364 18.88 -12.98 14.88
CA GLU A 364 18.54 -13.25 16.28
C GLU A 364 19.79 -13.34 17.15
N ALA A 365 19.66 -12.88 18.39
CA ALA A 365 20.67 -13.06 19.41
C ALA A 365 20.69 -14.52 19.92
N GLY A 366 21.77 -14.87 20.59
CA GLY A 366 21.90 -16.15 21.28
C GLY A 366 22.25 -17.31 20.35
N GLU A 367 22.27 -18.49 20.93
CA GLU A 367 22.64 -19.72 20.25
C GLU A 367 21.41 -20.56 19.91
N PRO A 368 21.17 -20.91 18.61
CA PRO A 368 20.15 -21.87 18.24
C PRO A 368 20.38 -23.26 18.85
N ALA A 369 19.30 -23.98 19.16
CA ALA A 369 19.38 -25.28 19.87
C ALA A 369 20.24 -26.34 19.19
N ASN A 370 20.38 -26.30 17.86
CA ASN A 370 21.12 -27.27 17.07
C ASN A 370 22.36 -26.68 16.38
N THR A 371 23.03 -25.72 17.03
CA THR A 371 24.22 -25.06 16.49
C THR A 371 25.35 -26.06 16.26
N PRO A 372 25.84 -26.26 15.00
CA PRO A 372 26.95 -27.16 14.73
C PRO A 372 28.23 -26.70 15.41
N HIS A 373 28.90 -27.63 16.06
CA HIS A 373 30.20 -27.38 16.70
C HIS A 373 31.32 -27.94 15.83
N LEU A 374 32.10 -27.07 15.22
CA LEU A 374 33.19 -27.42 14.32
C LEU A 374 34.53 -27.30 15.06
N LYS A 375 35.38 -28.31 14.91
CA LYS A 375 36.72 -28.43 15.55
C LYS A 375 37.79 -28.57 14.48
N ASP A 376 39.05 -28.47 14.88
CA ASP A 376 40.25 -28.54 13.98
C ASP A 376 40.18 -29.65 12.93
N ALA A 377 39.65 -30.82 13.29
CA ALA A 377 39.56 -31.96 12.37
C ALA A 377 38.55 -31.74 11.21
N HIS A 378 37.60 -30.81 11.34
CA HIS A 378 36.57 -30.57 10.33
C HIS A 378 37.04 -29.62 9.22
N PHE A 379 38.07 -28.80 9.49
CA PHE A 379 38.52 -27.78 8.56
C PHE A 379 39.53 -28.32 7.53
N LYS A 380 39.32 -28.00 6.27
CA LYS A 380 40.29 -28.20 5.18
C LYS A 380 41.13 -26.96 4.99
N THR A 381 40.49 -25.81 5.02
CA THR A 381 41.15 -24.49 5.07
C THR A 381 40.51 -23.67 6.19
N PHE A 382 41.24 -22.73 6.72
CA PHE A 382 40.74 -21.82 7.73
C PHE A 382 41.55 -20.51 7.68
N SER A 383 40.90 -19.41 7.51
CA SER A 383 41.47 -18.07 7.63
C SER A 383 40.67 -17.22 8.59
N MET A 384 41.27 -16.24 9.18
CA MET A 384 40.69 -15.34 10.14
C MET A 384 41.20 -13.93 9.88
N THR A 385 40.30 -12.99 9.76
CA THR A 385 40.60 -11.60 9.43
C THR A 385 39.85 -10.66 10.36
N ARG A 386 40.54 -9.63 10.84
CA ARG A 386 39.91 -8.49 11.52
C ARG A 386 39.91 -7.31 10.57
N ARG A 387 38.74 -6.70 10.40
CA ARG A 387 38.53 -5.59 9.46
C ARG A 387 38.45 -4.28 10.23
N PHE A 388 39.61 -3.66 10.49
CA PHE A 388 39.67 -2.35 11.13
C PHE A 388 39.06 -1.24 10.24
N SER A 389 39.10 -1.39 8.93
CA SER A 389 38.47 -0.47 7.98
C SER A 389 36.95 -0.39 8.09
N ASP A 390 36.33 -1.41 8.67
CA ASP A 390 34.87 -1.50 8.76
C ASP A 390 34.34 -0.92 10.09
N MET A 391 35.28 -0.52 10.99
CA MET A 391 34.91 0.10 12.26
C MET A 391 34.22 1.45 12.06
N LYS A 392 33.26 1.74 12.92
CA LYS A 392 32.55 3.03 12.97
C LYS A 392 32.47 3.52 14.39
N ALA A 393 32.68 4.82 14.57
CA ALA A 393 32.59 5.48 15.86
C ALA A 393 31.23 6.13 16.08
N ILE A 394 30.55 6.43 15.00
CA ILE A 394 29.24 7.08 15.00
C ILE A 394 28.34 6.33 14.02
N VAL A 395 27.10 6.10 14.41
CA VAL A 395 26.06 5.60 13.52
C VAL A 395 24.91 6.60 13.53
N GLN A 396 24.52 7.06 12.36
CA GLN A 396 23.39 7.94 12.14
C GLN A 396 22.32 7.20 11.36
N VAL A 397 21.16 6.99 11.99
CA VAL A 397 19.98 6.39 11.36
C VAL A 397 19.02 7.50 10.97
N LYS A 398 18.80 7.62 9.66
CA LYS A 398 17.83 8.53 9.07
C LYS A 398 16.46 7.84 9.07
N TYR A 399 15.47 8.48 9.67
CA TYR A 399 14.10 7.94 9.83
C TYR A 399 13.06 9.03 9.62
N ASP A 400 11.79 8.67 9.53
CA ASP A 400 10.63 9.55 9.38
C ASP A 400 10.85 10.58 8.25
N GLU A 401 10.90 10.05 7.02
CA GLU A 401 11.09 10.84 5.81
C GLU A 401 9.91 11.80 5.60
N ASP A 402 10.22 13.06 5.42
CA ASP A 402 9.30 14.04 4.88
C ASP A 402 9.32 13.95 3.35
N ALA A 403 8.24 13.46 2.76
CA ALA A 403 8.17 13.24 1.31
C ALA A 403 8.13 14.55 0.52
N GLU A 404 7.75 15.67 1.13
CA GLU A 404 7.73 16.99 0.47
C GLU A 404 9.14 17.52 0.23
N ASP A 405 9.98 17.44 1.25
CA ASP A 405 11.33 18.04 1.23
C ASP A 405 12.44 16.99 1.06
N ASN A 406 12.11 15.69 1.05
CA ASN A 406 13.07 14.57 1.14
C ASN A 406 14.02 14.71 2.33
N LYS A 407 13.52 15.21 3.44
CA LYS A 407 14.27 15.37 4.69
C LYS A 407 13.98 14.21 5.62
N PHE A 408 14.99 13.87 6.41
CA PHE A 408 14.90 12.83 7.43
C PHE A 408 15.21 13.41 8.80
N LYS A 409 14.53 12.87 9.81
CA LYS A 409 15.00 12.96 11.18
C LYS A 409 16.18 12.02 11.37
N VAL A 410 17.06 12.32 12.33
CA VAL A 410 18.27 11.52 12.56
C VAL A 410 18.34 11.08 14.02
N ALA A 411 18.55 9.77 14.21
CA ALA A 411 18.92 9.20 15.49
C ALA A 411 20.41 8.81 15.45
N GLU A 412 21.15 9.15 16.49
CA GLU A 412 22.59 8.93 16.54
C GLU A 412 23.00 8.06 17.73
N ALA A 413 23.94 7.15 17.50
CA ALA A 413 24.65 6.44 18.53
C ALA A 413 26.17 6.62 18.33
N SER A 414 26.93 6.73 19.41
CA SER A 414 28.40 6.92 19.32
C SER A 414 29.15 6.08 20.34
N SER A 415 30.32 5.59 19.93
CA SER A 415 31.19 4.74 20.75
C SER A 415 32.46 5.45 21.20
N ASN A 416 32.63 5.54 22.50
CA ASN A 416 33.89 5.99 23.10
C ASN A 416 35.06 4.98 22.90
N VAL A 417 34.73 3.69 22.77
CA VAL A 417 35.72 2.63 22.51
C VAL A 417 36.32 2.83 21.13
N ALA A 418 35.53 3.00 20.10
CA ALA A 418 36.01 3.26 18.75
C ALA A 418 36.85 4.55 18.69
N LYS A 419 36.40 5.63 19.34
CA LYS A 419 37.10 6.93 19.33
C LYS A 419 38.40 6.92 20.11
N PHE A 420 38.39 6.46 21.36
CA PHE A 420 39.54 6.64 22.26
C PHE A 420 40.50 5.45 22.30
N VAL A 421 39.99 4.21 22.04
CA VAL A 421 40.86 3.02 22.04
C VAL A 421 41.45 2.78 20.64
N TYR A 422 40.65 2.94 19.61
CA TYR A 422 41.05 2.65 18.23
C TYR A 422 41.38 3.89 17.39
N GLY A 423 41.04 5.08 17.85
CA GLY A 423 41.28 6.33 17.11
C GLY A 423 40.41 6.48 15.85
N ILE A 424 39.24 5.85 15.82
CA ILE A 424 38.33 5.88 14.69
C ILE A 424 37.29 7.01 14.89
N GLU A 425 37.07 7.80 13.85
CA GLU A 425 36.06 8.88 13.85
C GLU A 425 35.00 8.68 12.75
N ASP A 426 35.09 7.59 11.99
CA ASP A 426 34.21 7.31 10.87
C ASP A 426 32.74 7.19 11.31
N THR A 427 31.87 7.74 10.48
CA THR A 427 30.41 7.68 10.63
C THR A 427 29.82 6.69 9.65
N LEU A 428 28.81 5.93 10.09
CA LEU A 428 27.94 5.13 9.25
C LEU A 428 26.58 5.83 9.14
N ASP A 429 26.21 6.24 7.94
CA ASP A 429 24.87 6.75 7.63
C ASP A 429 23.99 5.61 7.14
N VAL A 430 22.86 5.39 7.81
CA VAL A 430 21.86 4.37 7.45
C VAL A 430 20.53 5.07 7.20
N GLU A 431 20.10 5.06 5.96
CA GLU A 431 18.79 5.58 5.57
C GLU A 431 17.76 4.46 5.66
N THR A 432 16.66 4.71 6.34
CA THR A 432 15.66 3.67 6.68
C THR A 432 14.25 4.08 6.33
N TYR A 433 13.32 3.13 6.42
CA TYR A 433 11.87 3.34 6.33
C TYR A 433 11.19 3.46 7.70
N LEU A 434 11.95 3.51 8.79
CA LEU A 434 11.41 3.61 10.14
C LEU A 434 10.67 4.93 10.36
N LYS A 435 9.57 4.87 11.12
CA LYS A 435 8.79 6.05 11.53
C LYS A 435 9.16 6.54 12.94
N SER A 436 9.47 5.63 13.84
CA SER A 436 9.62 5.91 15.27
C SER A 436 11.05 6.32 15.62
N ALA A 437 11.20 7.39 16.39
CA ALA A 437 12.49 7.80 16.97
C ALA A 437 13.09 6.73 17.89
N GLY A 438 12.24 6.00 18.63
CA GLY A 438 12.66 4.92 19.51
C GLY A 438 13.27 3.75 18.73
N ASP A 439 12.62 3.34 17.66
CA ASP A 439 13.09 2.25 16.79
C ASP A 439 14.39 2.64 16.08
N ALA A 440 14.49 3.89 15.61
CA ALA A 440 15.69 4.42 14.97
C ALA A 440 16.89 4.49 15.95
N ALA A 441 16.65 4.87 17.20
CA ALA A 441 17.68 4.89 18.22
C ALA A 441 18.15 3.48 18.60
N MET A 442 17.24 2.51 18.71
CA MET A 442 17.60 1.09 18.93
C MET A 442 18.42 0.56 17.75
N LEU A 443 17.99 0.82 16.52
CA LEU A 443 18.71 0.40 15.33
C LEU A 443 20.11 1.02 15.24
N ALA A 444 20.27 2.30 15.61
CA ALA A 444 21.57 2.97 15.66
C ALA A 444 22.50 2.30 16.68
N ALA A 445 21.98 1.92 17.84
CA ALA A 445 22.73 1.19 18.86
C ALA A 445 23.13 -0.22 18.38
N ASP A 446 22.23 -0.93 17.70
CA ASP A 446 22.51 -2.26 17.16
C ASP A 446 23.62 -2.21 16.09
N TYR A 447 23.54 -1.27 15.16
CA TYR A 447 24.60 -1.07 14.17
C TYR A 447 25.92 -0.66 14.82
N LEU A 448 25.88 0.21 15.83
CA LEU A 448 27.10 0.61 16.54
C LEU A 448 27.76 -0.60 17.21
N ALA A 449 27.00 -1.46 17.87
CA ALA A 449 27.51 -2.69 18.48
C ALA A 449 28.15 -3.66 17.46
N MET A 450 27.71 -3.62 16.20
CA MET A 450 28.33 -4.41 15.11
C MET A 450 29.69 -3.86 14.68
N TYR A 451 29.88 -2.54 14.74
CA TYR A 451 31.00 -1.86 14.09
C TYR A 451 31.95 -1.09 15.04
N GLU A 452 31.60 -0.95 16.33
CA GLU A 452 32.47 -0.23 17.30
C GLU A 452 33.77 -0.97 17.62
N THR A 453 33.83 -2.27 17.37
CA THR A 453 35.04 -3.09 17.46
C THR A 453 35.30 -3.75 16.11
N PRO A 454 36.62 -4.06 15.79
CA PRO A 454 36.91 -4.63 14.48
C PRO A 454 36.24 -6.00 14.29
N PRO A 455 35.29 -6.14 13.34
CA PRO A 455 34.62 -7.40 13.13
C PRO A 455 35.59 -8.54 12.84
N LEU A 456 35.43 -9.65 13.54
CA LEU A 456 36.21 -10.85 13.31
C LEU A 456 35.48 -11.74 12.31
N GLU A 457 36.03 -11.82 11.09
CA GLU A 457 35.53 -12.69 10.04
C GLU A 457 36.39 -13.96 9.95
N ILE A 458 35.73 -15.10 9.79
CA ILE A 458 36.38 -16.36 9.48
C ILE A 458 35.90 -16.88 8.14
N THR A 459 36.81 -17.44 7.37
CA THR A 459 36.51 -18.19 6.14
C THR A 459 37.09 -19.57 6.25
N PHE A 460 36.30 -20.61 6.08
CA PHE A 460 36.77 -21.98 6.19
C PHE A 460 36.07 -22.90 5.21
N GLU A 461 36.73 -24.01 4.87
CA GLU A 461 36.16 -25.07 4.08
C GLU A 461 35.98 -26.35 4.91
N VAL A 462 34.83 -26.99 4.75
CA VAL A 462 34.55 -28.32 5.29
C VAL A 462 34.37 -29.33 4.16
N GLN A 463 34.63 -30.62 4.44
CA GLN A 463 34.42 -31.69 3.49
C GLN A 463 32.91 -31.97 3.34
N GLY A 464 32.49 -32.18 2.07
CA GLY A 464 31.09 -32.52 1.75
C GLY A 464 30.12 -31.34 1.77
N TYR A 465 28.83 -31.68 1.66
CA TYR A 465 27.71 -30.75 1.58
C TYR A 465 26.73 -30.89 2.77
N GLY A 466 27.15 -31.63 3.80
CA GLY A 466 26.29 -32.06 4.91
C GLY A 466 25.88 -30.95 5.90
N LEU A 467 26.39 -29.74 5.76
CA LEU A 467 25.94 -28.60 6.57
C LEU A 467 24.85 -27.86 5.79
N ASP A 468 23.63 -28.11 6.20
CA ASP A 468 22.46 -27.38 5.68
C ASP A 468 22.20 -26.14 6.54
N LEU A 469 22.99 -25.10 6.29
CA LEU A 469 22.95 -23.84 7.01
C LEU A 469 22.33 -22.75 6.15
N VAL A 470 21.60 -21.88 6.78
CA VAL A 470 20.96 -20.72 6.14
C VAL A 470 21.74 -19.46 6.51
N PRO A 471 22.34 -18.74 5.55
CA PRO A 471 23.03 -17.49 5.80
C PRO A 471 22.14 -16.47 6.52
N GLY A 472 22.72 -15.76 7.52
CA GLY A 472 22.00 -14.79 8.35
C GLY A 472 21.29 -15.39 9.56
N ARG A 473 20.68 -16.59 9.42
CA ARG A 473 19.99 -17.29 10.50
C ARG A 473 20.92 -18.16 11.34
N ASP A 474 21.60 -19.04 10.65
CA ASP A 474 22.31 -20.11 11.33
C ASP A 474 23.69 -19.67 11.80
N LYS A 475 24.10 -20.27 12.90
CA LYS A 475 25.37 -20.00 13.56
C LYS A 475 26.18 -21.30 13.63
N VAL A 476 27.47 -21.13 13.81
CA VAL A 476 28.41 -22.23 14.03
C VAL A 476 29.27 -21.94 15.23
N LYS A 477 29.51 -22.93 16.06
CA LYS A 477 30.54 -22.88 17.12
C LYS A 477 31.87 -23.32 16.53
N ILE A 478 32.91 -22.58 16.82
CA ILE A 478 34.25 -22.88 16.38
C ILE A 478 35.17 -23.11 17.57
N THR A 479 35.81 -24.29 17.59
CA THR A 479 36.94 -24.54 18.47
C THR A 479 38.19 -24.77 17.60
N ARG A 480 39.18 -23.92 17.82
CA ARG A 480 40.48 -23.99 17.11
C ARG A 480 41.66 -23.69 18.04
N SER A 481 42.45 -24.72 18.29
CA SER A 481 43.57 -24.65 19.24
C SER A 481 44.72 -23.74 18.76
N ARG A 482 44.87 -23.59 17.44
CA ARG A 482 45.96 -22.82 16.80
C ARG A 482 45.53 -21.42 16.35
N ALA A 483 44.31 -21.01 16.60
CA ALA A 483 43.85 -19.67 16.23
C ALA A 483 43.96 -18.75 17.44
N ALA A 484 45.04 -18.01 17.50
CA ALA A 484 45.13 -16.92 18.47
C ALA A 484 44.36 -15.71 17.98
N TYR A 485 43.40 -15.25 18.77
CA TYR A 485 42.78 -13.94 18.60
C TYR A 485 42.79 -13.20 19.94
N ALA A 486 42.39 -11.95 20.02
CA ALA A 486 42.51 -11.18 21.27
C ALA A 486 41.86 -11.93 22.45
N GLY A 487 42.65 -12.57 23.28
CA GLY A 487 42.18 -13.38 24.40
C GLY A 487 42.54 -14.87 24.35
N GLY A 488 43.14 -15.41 23.28
CA GLY A 488 43.59 -16.79 23.22
C GLY A 488 43.08 -17.61 22.02
N ALA A 489 43.00 -18.94 22.19
CA ALA A 489 42.45 -19.84 21.21
C ALA A 489 40.92 -19.71 21.11
N LEU A 490 40.34 -20.01 19.96
CA LEU A 490 38.89 -20.12 19.83
C LEU A 490 38.45 -21.37 20.61
N ASP A 491 37.55 -21.22 21.57
CA ASP A 491 36.96 -22.35 22.29
C ASP A 491 35.43 -22.17 22.32
N ALA A 492 34.77 -22.95 21.50
CA ALA A 492 33.31 -22.91 21.32
C ALA A 492 32.74 -21.50 21.02
N VAL A 493 33.53 -20.69 20.33
CA VAL A 493 33.15 -19.31 19.98
C VAL A 493 32.08 -19.34 18.90
N LEU A 494 31.03 -18.54 19.08
CA LEU A 494 29.86 -18.50 18.20
C LEU A 494 30.10 -17.51 17.05
N PHE A 495 29.86 -17.99 15.83
CA PHE A 495 29.93 -17.20 14.62
C PHE A 495 28.63 -17.30 13.84
N ARG A 496 28.14 -16.19 13.32
CA ARG A 496 26.99 -16.13 12.42
C ARG A 496 27.45 -16.41 10.99
N VAL A 497 26.76 -17.31 10.33
CA VAL A 497 27.05 -17.66 8.93
C VAL A 497 26.54 -16.54 8.02
N MET A 498 27.43 -15.97 7.23
CA MET A 498 27.11 -14.86 6.31
C MET A 498 26.98 -15.33 4.86
N LYS A 499 27.79 -16.33 4.46
CA LYS A 499 27.79 -16.85 3.09
C LYS A 499 28.18 -18.32 3.08
N ILE A 500 27.54 -19.06 2.18
CA ILE A 500 27.85 -20.47 1.91
C ILE A 500 28.06 -20.64 0.41
N THR A 501 29.15 -21.29 0.05
CA THR A 501 29.48 -21.61 -1.33
C THR A 501 29.79 -23.11 -1.44
N LYS A 502 28.93 -23.87 -2.11
CA LYS A 502 29.17 -25.29 -2.42
C LYS A 502 30.08 -25.39 -3.64
N LYS A 503 31.23 -26.06 -3.50
CA LYS A 503 32.24 -26.26 -4.56
C LYS A 503 32.16 -27.70 -5.08
N PRO A 504 31.43 -27.95 -6.21
CA PRO A 504 31.19 -29.31 -6.73
C PRO A 504 32.48 -30.03 -7.09
N ASP A 505 33.43 -29.31 -7.71
CA ASP A 505 34.70 -29.87 -8.21
C ASP A 505 35.57 -30.51 -7.12
N THR A 506 35.48 -30.00 -5.88
CA THR A 506 36.27 -30.48 -4.75
C THR A 506 35.46 -31.19 -3.68
N ALA A 507 34.14 -31.31 -3.88
CA ALA A 507 33.19 -31.81 -2.90
C ALA A 507 33.36 -31.12 -1.53
N ARG A 508 33.49 -29.77 -1.53
CA ARG A 508 33.68 -28.95 -0.34
C ARG A 508 32.60 -27.89 -0.22
N THR A 509 32.39 -27.44 1.01
CA THR A 509 31.57 -26.27 1.33
C THR A 509 32.45 -25.21 1.96
N GLU A 510 32.53 -24.05 1.33
CA GLU A 510 33.16 -22.84 1.88
C GLU A 510 32.13 -22.03 2.65
N ILE A 511 32.48 -21.61 3.86
CA ILE A 511 31.63 -20.84 4.76
C ILE A 511 32.39 -19.60 5.17
N VAL A 512 31.73 -18.44 5.02
CA VAL A 512 32.16 -17.16 5.59
C VAL A 512 31.23 -16.88 6.77
N ALA A 513 31.83 -16.62 7.93
CA ALA A 513 31.07 -16.32 9.14
C ALA A 513 31.74 -15.19 9.93
N VAL A 514 30.93 -14.41 10.65
CA VAL A 514 31.37 -13.28 11.46
C VAL A 514 31.09 -13.58 12.91
N LEU A 515 31.98 -13.13 13.80
CA LEU A 515 31.83 -13.29 15.24
C LEU A 515 30.49 -12.72 15.69
N ASP A 516 29.70 -13.55 16.35
CA ASP A 516 28.40 -13.15 16.85
C ASP A 516 28.58 -12.46 18.21
N THR A 517 28.77 -11.16 18.19
CA THR A 517 28.95 -10.33 19.40
C THR A 517 27.64 -9.77 19.93
N GLN A 518 26.50 -10.08 19.28
CA GLN A 518 25.27 -9.36 19.49
C GLN A 518 24.35 -10.02 20.50
N THR A 519 23.96 -9.26 21.47
CA THR A 519 22.75 -9.45 22.28
C THR A 519 21.69 -8.52 21.73
N TYR A 520 20.84 -9.01 20.85
CA TYR A 520 19.67 -8.25 20.41
C TYR A 520 18.56 -8.30 21.43
#